data_5c661f154080dbe7f191771f85e13dca
#
_entry.id   5c661f154080dbe7f191771f85e13dca
#
_cell.length_a   1.000
_cell.length_b   1.000
_cell.length_c   1.000
_cell.angle_alpha   90.00
_cell.angle_beta   90.00
_cell.angle_gamma   90.00
#
_symmetry.space_group_name_H-M   'P 1'
#
loop_
_entity.id
_entity.type
_entity.pdbx_description
1 polymer ?
#
loop_
_entity_poly.entity_id
_entity_poly.type
_entity_poly.pdbx_seq_one_letter_code
_entity_poly.pdbx_strand_id
1 'polypeptide(L)'
;MVTLNELKSKQYDMIYSLGYNCFPGIYIKKYFLRKQAGVIDWCISISLSHVNQLLKNRCKDLFVYEHLTYISSFGDGSTLRLRDKVYQIDSAHDFPSSINTENNWLSYNEVKEKYERRTERFLTSMETSSCILFIRMGGTYEEAKELEHILKGMVKNDFYILLLTNSEKELLSAANWDLPYTCVLHAPIFSMDVLRDDKVWEELLSGLVIK
;
A
#
# COMPACT_ATOMS: atom_id res chain seq x y z
N MET A 1 3.34 -17.70 12.69
CA MET A 1 2.22 -16.97 12.06
C MET A 1 1.65 -16.01 13.08
N VAL A 2 1.44 -14.76 12.70
CA VAL A 2 0.87 -13.70 13.55
C VAL A 2 -0.65 -13.66 13.33
N THR A 3 -1.43 -13.53 14.38
CA THR A 3 -2.90 -13.38 14.34
C THR A 3 -3.31 -11.91 14.34
N LEU A 4 -4.55 -11.62 13.94
CA LEU A 4 -5.09 -10.25 13.99
C LEU A 4 -5.12 -9.72 15.44
N ASN A 5 -5.44 -10.55 16.41
CA ASN A 5 -5.43 -10.17 17.83
C ASN A 5 -4.02 -9.82 18.33
N GLU A 6 -3.00 -10.55 17.89
CA GLU A 6 -1.62 -10.21 18.20
C GLU A 6 -1.19 -8.89 17.54
N LEU A 7 -1.62 -8.61 16.30
CA LEU A 7 -1.38 -7.29 15.70
C LEU A 7 -2.04 -6.18 16.51
N LYS A 8 -3.29 -6.36 16.96
CA LYS A 8 -4.03 -5.37 17.76
C LYS A 8 -3.48 -5.18 19.17
N SER A 9 -2.74 -6.14 19.70
CA SER A 9 -2.08 -6.01 21.02
C SER A 9 -0.80 -5.18 21.01
N LYS A 10 -0.32 -4.78 19.82
CA LYS A 10 0.92 -4.02 19.64
C LYS A 10 0.66 -2.52 19.48
N GLN A 11 1.72 -1.75 19.68
CA GLN A 11 1.73 -0.30 19.43
C GLN A 11 2.71 -0.01 18.30
N TYR A 12 2.27 0.77 17.32
CA TYR A 12 3.03 1.08 16.13
C TYR A 12 3.48 2.53 16.10
N ASP A 13 4.70 2.77 15.63
CA ASP A 13 5.16 4.13 15.32
C ASP A 13 4.61 4.59 13.96
N MET A 14 4.49 3.65 13.02
CA MET A 14 3.95 3.89 11.68
C MET A 14 3.05 2.75 11.22
N ILE A 15 2.00 3.12 10.49
CA ILE A 15 1.15 2.17 9.74
C ILE A 15 1.09 2.64 8.30
N TYR A 16 1.55 1.79 7.37
CA TYR A 16 1.63 2.10 5.95
C TYR A 16 0.78 1.16 5.10
N SER A 17 0.13 1.70 4.08
CA SER A 17 -0.43 0.90 3.01
C SER A 17 0.67 0.51 2.01
N LEU A 18 0.71 -0.76 1.64
CA LEU A 18 1.47 -1.26 0.48
C LEU A 18 0.57 -1.44 -0.76
N GLY A 19 -0.62 -0.84 -0.76
CA GLY A 19 -1.47 -0.71 -1.92
C GLY A 19 -2.31 -1.96 -2.24
N TYR A 20 -2.47 -2.29 -3.43
CA TYR A 20 -3.39 -2.88 -4.37
C TYR A 20 -4.22 -1.77 -5.02
N ASN A 21 -4.93 -1.00 -4.21
CA ASN A 21 -5.65 0.24 -4.54
C ASN A 21 -5.58 1.21 -3.35
N CYS A 22 -6.37 2.28 -3.39
CA CYS A 22 -6.34 3.32 -2.35
C CYS A 22 -7.11 2.98 -1.06
N PHE A 23 -7.91 1.90 -1.01
CA PHE A 23 -8.76 1.60 0.15
C PHE A 23 -7.98 1.44 1.45
N PRO A 24 -6.87 0.65 1.55
CA PRO A 24 -6.12 0.58 2.80
C PRO A 24 -5.66 1.96 3.26
N GLY A 25 -5.16 2.80 2.34
CA GLY A 25 -4.75 4.16 2.65
C GLY A 25 -5.89 5.07 3.11
N ILE A 26 -7.09 4.94 2.52
CA ILE A 26 -8.30 5.67 2.92
C ILE A 26 -8.67 5.29 4.36
N TYR A 27 -8.75 4.01 4.65
CA TYR A 27 -9.23 3.53 5.94
C TYR A 27 -8.20 3.72 7.06
N ILE A 28 -6.90 3.56 6.81
CA ILE A 28 -5.85 3.96 7.75
C ILE A 28 -6.02 5.44 8.16
N LYS A 29 -6.35 6.33 7.21
CA LYS A 29 -6.65 7.74 7.50
C LYS A 29 -7.96 7.90 8.26
N LYS A 30 -9.03 7.22 7.85
CA LYS A 30 -10.38 7.30 8.47
C LYS A 30 -10.36 6.88 9.94
N TYR A 31 -9.57 5.86 10.29
CA TYR A 31 -9.43 5.36 11.66
C TYR A 31 -8.32 6.09 12.47
N PHE A 32 -7.84 7.24 11.99
CA PHE A 32 -6.82 8.05 12.66
C PHE A 32 -5.48 7.32 12.93
N LEU A 33 -5.19 6.30 12.14
CA LEU A 33 -3.97 5.49 12.23
C LEU A 33 -2.82 6.02 11.37
N ARG A 34 -3.03 7.13 10.64
CA ARG A 34 -2.05 7.70 9.73
C ARG A 34 -1.32 8.89 10.36
N LYS A 35 -0.02 8.76 10.58
CA LYS A 35 0.86 9.91 10.88
C LYS A 35 1.31 10.65 9.63
N GLN A 36 1.64 9.89 8.59
CA GLN A 36 2.06 10.42 7.28
C GLN A 36 1.62 9.49 6.15
N ALA A 37 1.53 10.03 4.94
CA ALA A 37 1.21 9.22 3.77
C ALA A 37 2.42 8.35 3.39
N GLY A 38 2.16 7.07 3.14
CA GLY A 38 3.11 6.15 2.53
C GLY A 38 3.37 6.47 1.06
N VAL A 39 4.35 5.80 0.47
CA VAL A 39 4.77 6.04 -0.91
C VAL A 39 3.64 5.72 -1.88
N ILE A 40 2.98 4.56 -1.73
CA ILE A 40 1.98 4.06 -2.68
C ILE A 40 0.55 4.01 -2.12
N ASP A 41 0.24 4.75 -1.05
CA ASP A 41 -1.10 4.81 -0.44
C ASP A 41 -2.22 5.13 -1.44
N TRP A 42 -1.92 5.94 -2.47
CA TRP A 42 -2.87 6.46 -3.44
C TRP A 42 -2.64 5.91 -4.85
N CYS A 43 -1.88 4.82 -4.93
CA CYS A 43 -1.55 4.18 -6.19
C CYS A 43 -2.38 2.91 -6.42
N ILE A 44 -2.51 2.52 -7.67
CA ILE A 44 -2.98 1.20 -8.05
C ILE A 44 -1.76 0.33 -8.29
N SER A 45 -1.62 -0.75 -7.50
CA SER A 45 -0.47 -1.66 -7.51
C SER A 45 -0.94 -3.10 -7.38
N ILE A 46 -1.57 -3.62 -8.42
CA ILE A 46 -2.30 -4.90 -8.39
C ILE A 46 -1.40 -6.07 -8.00
N SER A 47 -0.19 -6.16 -8.59
CA SER A 47 0.74 -7.24 -8.29
C SER A 47 1.63 -6.92 -7.09
N LEU A 48 1.70 -7.83 -6.13
CA LEU A 48 2.61 -7.72 -5.00
C LEU A 48 4.07 -7.89 -5.44
N SER A 49 4.35 -8.68 -6.50
CA SER A 49 5.70 -8.81 -7.02
C SER A 49 6.28 -7.48 -7.53
N HIS A 50 5.45 -6.62 -8.14
CA HIS A 50 5.87 -5.27 -8.55
C HIS A 50 6.14 -4.36 -7.35
N VAL A 51 5.35 -4.48 -6.28
CA VAL A 51 5.63 -3.76 -5.03
C VAL A 51 6.92 -4.28 -4.38
N ASN A 52 7.16 -5.59 -4.41
CA ASN A 52 8.40 -6.18 -3.95
C ASN A 52 9.61 -5.64 -4.71
N GLN A 53 9.50 -5.52 -6.04
CA GLN A 53 10.55 -4.92 -6.86
C GLN A 53 10.81 -3.45 -6.48
N LEU A 54 9.74 -2.66 -6.28
CA LEU A 54 9.85 -1.27 -5.84
C LEU A 54 10.58 -1.15 -4.50
N LEU A 55 10.20 -1.98 -3.52
CA LEU A 55 10.81 -1.99 -2.19
C LEU A 55 12.27 -2.46 -2.23
N LYS A 56 12.61 -3.51 -2.99
CA LYS A 56 14.00 -3.95 -3.22
C LYS A 56 14.88 -2.82 -3.74
N ASN A 57 14.35 -1.99 -4.62
CA ASN A 57 15.03 -0.82 -5.17
C ASN A 57 14.92 0.42 -4.26
N ARG A 58 14.45 0.27 -3.01
CA ARG A 58 14.25 1.36 -2.03
C ARG A 58 13.42 2.51 -2.61
N CYS A 59 12.40 2.18 -3.38
CA CYS A 59 11.50 3.11 -4.10
C CYS A 59 12.22 4.10 -5.05
N LYS A 60 13.45 3.77 -5.48
CA LYS A 60 14.25 4.61 -6.36
C LYS A 60 13.57 4.75 -7.72
N ASP A 61 13.62 5.94 -8.29
CA ASP A 61 13.15 6.26 -9.63
C ASP A 61 11.65 5.98 -9.88
N LEU A 62 10.83 5.89 -8.81
CA LEU A 62 9.38 5.80 -8.96
C LEU A 62 8.84 7.07 -9.63
N PHE A 63 8.02 6.88 -10.65
CA PHE A 63 7.39 7.93 -11.44
C PHE A 63 8.38 8.92 -12.08
N VAL A 64 9.54 8.44 -12.54
CA VAL A 64 10.41 9.20 -13.43
C VAL A 64 9.69 9.42 -14.76
N TYR A 65 9.85 10.61 -15.36
CA TYR A 65 9.11 11.03 -16.55
C TYR A 65 9.19 10.02 -17.71
N GLU A 66 10.37 9.50 -17.96
CA GLU A 66 10.67 8.53 -19.03
C GLU A 66 9.99 7.16 -18.78
N HIS A 67 9.64 6.88 -17.53
CA HIS A 67 8.93 5.65 -17.15
C HIS A 67 7.41 5.79 -17.27
N LEU A 68 6.88 7.01 -17.31
CA LEU A 68 5.45 7.24 -17.30
C LEU A 68 4.81 6.97 -18.66
N THR A 69 3.59 6.46 -18.63
CA THR A 69 2.72 6.35 -19.79
C THR A 69 1.27 6.58 -19.39
N TYR A 70 0.52 7.28 -20.23
CA TYR A 70 -0.91 7.44 -20.06
C TYR A 70 -1.63 6.10 -20.28
N ILE A 71 -2.57 5.77 -19.42
CA ILE A 71 -3.39 4.54 -19.49
C ILE A 71 -4.84 4.87 -19.80
N SER A 72 -5.43 5.79 -19.04
CA SER A 72 -6.85 6.16 -19.16
C SER A 72 -7.15 7.40 -18.32
N SER A 73 -8.34 7.94 -18.43
CA SER A 73 -8.90 8.79 -17.40
C SER A 73 -9.36 7.96 -16.20
N PHE A 74 -9.41 8.54 -15.01
CA PHE A 74 -9.80 7.92 -13.75
C PHE A 74 -10.90 8.73 -13.04
N GLY A 75 -11.73 8.02 -12.27
CA GLY A 75 -12.91 8.62 -11.66
C GLY A 75 -13.96 8.96 -12.73
N ASP A 76 -14.53 10.13 -12.61
CA ASP A 76 -15.46 10.73 -13.60
C ASP A 76 -14.75 11.45 -14.77
N GLY A 77 -13.46 11.12 -14.99
CA GLY A 77 -12.60 11.81 -15.95
C GLY A 77 -11.83 12.97 -15.34
N SER A 78 -11.93 13.20 -14.04
CA SER A 78 -11.30 14.34 -13.36
C SER A 78 -9.79 14.23 -13.22
N THR A 79 -9.24 13.02 -13.34
CA THR A 79 -7.80 12.76 -13.26
C THR A 79 -7.31 11.82 -14.36
N LEU A 80 -6.04 11.93 -14.71
CA LEU A 80 -5.38 10.99 -15.59
C LEU A 80 -4.76 9.85 -14.75
N ARG A 81 -4.88 8.63 -15.26
CA ARG A 81 -4.17 7.47 -14.75
C ARG A 81 -2.89 7.29 -15.54
N LEU A 82 -1.76 7.50 -14.87
CA LEU A 82 -0.43 7.31 -15.45
C LEU A 82 0.25 6.13 -14.81
N ARG A 83 0.85 5.26 -15.63
CA ARG A 83 1.60 4.07 -15.20
C ARG A 83 3.08 4.30 -15.25
N ASP A 84 3.77 3.96 -14.18
CA ASP A 84 5.20 3.68 -14.21
C ASP A 84 5.43 2.32 -14.88
N LYS A 85 6.10 2.32 -16.04
CA LYS A 85 6.34 1.11 -16.84
C LYS A 85 7.34 0.15 -16.18
N VAL A 86 8.22 0.63 -15.33
CA VAL A 86 9.23 -0.17 -14.65
C VAL A 86 8.61 -0.94 -13.48
N TYR A 87 7.85 -0.23 -12.65
CA TYR A 87 7.23 -0.85 -11.47
C TYR A 87 5.78 -1.31 -11.69
N GLN A 88 5.19 -1.03 -12.85
CA GLN A 88 3.79 -1.37 -13.17
C GLN A 88 2.81 -0.87 -12.08
N ILE A 89 3.10 0.31 -11.56
CA ILE A 89 2.30 1.01 -10.53
C ILE A 89 1.70 2.24 -11.16
N ASP A 90 0.41 2.48 -10.88
CA ASP A 90 -0.31 3.60 -11.48
C ASP A 90 -0.56 4.70 -10.44
N SER A 91 -0.25 5.94 -10.80
CA SER A 91 -0.82 7.13 -10.18
C SER A 91 -2.21 7.37 -10.76
N ALA A 92 -3.23 7.47 -9.89
CA ALA A 92 -4.62 7.67 -10.29
C ALA A 92 -5.26 8.94 -9.71
N HIS A 93 -4.52 9.70 -8.89
CA HIS A 93 -5.05 10.86 -8.16
C HIS A 93 -4.20 12.12 -8.27
N ASP A 94 -3.09 12.06 -9.02
CA ASP A 94 -2.07 13.11 -8.96
C ASP A 94 -2.06 14.05 -10.17
N PHE A 95 -2.70 13.65 -11.26
CA PHE A 95 -2.70 14.38 -12.52
C PHE A 95 -4.10 14.85 -12.89
N PRO A 96 -4.61 16.00 -12.34
CA PRO A 96 -5.93 16.51 -12.65
C PRO A 96 -6.06 16.83 -14.15
N SER A 97 -7.15 16.38 -14.78
CA SER A 97 -7.41 16.58 -16.21
C SER A 97 -7.67 18.05 -16.59
N SER A 98 -7.94 18.90 -15.59
CA SER A 98 -8.11 20.34 -15.80
C SER A 98 -6.83 21.04 -16.28
N ILE A 99 -5.66 20.48 -16.00
CA ILE A 99 -4.36 21.06 -16.37
C ILE A 99 -3.41 20.06 -17.04
N ASN A 100 -3.75 18.78 -17.06
CA ASN A 100 -2.96 17.74 -17.71
C ASN A 100 -3.74 17.14 -18.87
N THR A 101 -3.02 16.75 -19.92
CA THR A 101 -3.55 16.00 -21.06
C THR A 101 -2.82 14.69 -21.23
N GLU A 102 -3.31 13.80 -22.09
CA GLU A 102 -2.69 12.51 -22.38
C GLU A 102 -1.21 12.60 -22.75
N ASN A 103 -0.81 13.68 -23.41
CA ASN A 103 0.54 13.88 -23.96
C ASN A 103 1.34 14.99 -23.24
N ASN A 104 0.75 15.67 -22.25
CA ASN A 104 1.42 16.76 -21.55
C ASN A 104 0.99 16.81 -20.08
N TRP A 105 1.93 16.57 -19.17
CA TRP A 105 1.70 16.45 -17.74
C TRP A 105 2.29 17.63 -16.98
N LEU A 106 1.57 18.75 -16.98
CA LEU A 106 2.02 20.00 -16.35
C LEU A 106 2.24 19.85 -14.82
N SER A 107 1.52 18.93 -14.17
CA SER A 107 1.71 18.65 -12.73
C SER A 107 2.93 17.78 -12.43
N TYR A 108 3.71 17.34 -13.43
CA TYR A 108 4.75 16.33 -13.25
C TYR A 108 5.76 16.70 -12.15
N ASN A 109 6.30 17.91 -12.17
CA ASN A 109 7.32 18.32 -11.20
C ASN A 109 6.81 18.27 -9.75
N GLU A 110 5.61 18.78 -9.51
CA GLU A 110 4.97 18.74 -8.18
C GLU A 110 4.72 17.29 -7.70
N VAL A 111 4.28 16.44 -8.64
CA VAL A 111 4.05 15.03 -8.37
C VAL A 111 5.36 14.33 -8.04
N LYS A 112 6.42 14.58 -8.82
CA LYS A 112 7.76 14.01 -8.59
C LYS A 112 8.31 14.39 -7.22
N GLU A 113 8.32 15.68 -6.89
CA GLU A 113 8.74 16.17 -5.58
C GLU A 113 7.93 15.56 -4.43
N LYS A 114 6.62 15.38 -4.62
CA LYS A 114 5.77 14.72 -3.63
C LYS A 114 6.19 13.28 -3.37
N TYR A 115 6.48 12.50 -4.42
CA TYR A 115 6.90 11.11 -4.29
C TYR A 115 8.31 10.98 -3.73
N GLU A 116 9.24 11.85 -4.08
CA GLU A 116 10.58 11.91 -3.49
C GLU A 116 10.52 12.17 -1.98
N ARG A 117 9.77 13.18 -1.56
CA ARG A 117 9.55 13.48 -0.14
C ARG A 117 8.86 12.33 0.62
N ARG A 118 7.91 11.62 -0.02
CA ARG A 118 7.27 10.44 0.60
C ARG A 118 8.25 9.29 0.73
N THR A 119 9.06 9.05 -0.30
CA THR A 119 10.10 8.02 -0.30
C THR A 119 11.13 8.27 0.80
N GLU A 120 11.64 9.48 0.90
CA GLU A 120 12.60 9.86 1.96
C GLU A 120 12.03 9.61 3.35
N ARG A 121 10.81 10.07 3.64
CA ARG A 121 10.17 9.85 4.95
C ARG A 121 9.89 8.37 5.21
N PHE A 122 9.48 7.62 4.20
CA PHE A 122 9.25 6.19 4.30
C PHE A 122 10.54 5.47 4.66
N LEU A 123 11.64 5.73 3.95
CA LEU A 123 12.94 5.13 4.20
C LEU A 123 13.51 5.53 5.57
N THR A 124 13.35 6.79 5.97
CA THR A 124 13.72 7.23 7.32
C THR A 124 12.94 6.47 8.39
N SER A 125 11.64 6.21 8.17
CA SER A 125 10.86 5.43 9.13
C SER A 125 11.33 3.98 9.24
N MET A 126 11.85 3.38 8.17
CA MET A 126 12.43 2.02 8.23
C MET A 126 13.62 1.95 9.21
N GLU A 127 14.39 3.03 9.31
CA GLU A 127 15.58 3.11 10.17
C GLU A 127 15.25 3.52 11.62
N THR A 128 14.21 4.34 11.81
CA THR A 128 13.99 5.04 13.09
C THR A 128 12.81 4.53 13.90
N SER A 129 11.80 3.92 13.27
CA SER A 129 10.62 3.42 13.98
C SER A 129 10.95 2.17 14.79
N SER A 130 10.37 2.05 15.99
CA SER A 130 10.49 0.85 16.82
C SER A 130 9.63 -0.29 16.31
N CYS A 131 8.44 0.02 15.76
CA CYS A 131 7.52 -0.98 15.21
C CYS A 131 6.69 -0.38 14.08
N ILE A 132 6.62 -1.09 12.95
CA ILE A 132 5.86 -0.68 11.76
C ILE A 132 4.85 -1.76 11.39
N LEU A 133 3.62 -1.35 11.08
CA LEU A 133 2.63 -2.23 10.44
C LEU A 133 2.49 -1.86 8.96
N PHE A 134 2.61 -2.86 8.10
CA PHE A 134 2.30 -2.75 6.68
C PHE A 134 0.96 -3.43 6.38
N ILE A 135 0.09 -2.76 5.63
CA ILE A 135 -1.21 -3.31 5.22
C ILE A 135 -1.20 -3.47 3.70
N ARG A 136 -1.43 -4.69 3.23
CA ARG A 136 -1.45 -5.03 1.81
C ARG A 136 -2.72 -5.79 1.44
N MET A 137 -3.29 -5.49 0.29
CA MET A 137 -4.32 -6.29 -0.34
C MET A 137 -3.73 -7.01 -1.57
N GLY A 138 -4.12 -8.27 -1.74
CA GLY A 138 -3.65 -9.12 -2.84
C GLY A 138 -2.19 -9.57 -2.70
N GLY A 139 -1.96 -10.76 -3.17
CA GLY A 139 -0.66 -11.43 -3.18
C GLY A 139 -0.81 -12.93 -2.97
N THR A 140 0.18 -13.67 -3.42
CA THR A 140 0.33 -15.11 -3.22
C THR A 140 1.21 -15.38 -1.99
N TYR A 141 1.27 -16.63 -1.56
CA TYR A 141 2.17 -17.05 -0.49
C TYR A 141 3.64 -16.71 -0.80
N GLU A 142 4.10 -17.00 -2.03
CA GLU A 142 5.48 -16.76 -2.41
C GLU A 142 5.82 -15.27 -2.45
N GLU A 143 4.90 -14.44 -2.97
CA GLU A 143 5.07 -12.98 -2.97
C GLU A 143 5.09 -12.40 -1.55
N ALA A 144 4.27 -12.92 -0.64
CA ALA A 144 4.24 -12.50 0.76
C ALA A 144 5.52 -12.90 1.51
N LYS A 145 6.03 -14.11 1.24
CA LYS A 145 7.30 -14.60 1.78
C LYS A 145 8.48 -13.73 1.30
N GLU A 146 8.46 -13.36 0.03
CA GLU A 146 9.44 -12.43 -0.53
C GLU A 146 9.32 -11.04 0.11
N LEU A 147 8.10 -10.53 0.33
CA LEU A 147 7.86 -9.26 1.02
C LEU A 147 8.45 -9.28 2.44
N GLU A 148 8.24 -10.34 3.22
CA GLU A 148 8.85 -10.47 4.55
C GLU A 148 10.38 -10.40 4.47
N HIS A 149 10.97 -11.12 3.52
CA HIS A 149 12.43 -11.11 3.34
C HIS A 149 12.96 -9.71 3.00
N ILE A 150 12.27 -8.99 2.12
CA ILE A 150 12.65 -7.62 1.75
C ILE A 150 12.53 -6.67 2.95
N LEU A 151 11.40 -6.69 3.66
CA LEU A 151 11.17 -5.83 4.81
C LEU A 151 12.13 -6.13 5.96
N LYS A 152 12.51 -7.39 6.16
CA LYS A 152 13.54 -7.78 7.12
C LYS A 152 14.91 -7.18 6.81
N GLY A 153 15.21 -6.94 5.53
CA GLY A 153 16.45 -6.25 5.10
C GLY A 153 16.34 -4.72 5.12
N MET A 154 15.11 -4.17 5.19
CA MET A 154 14.86 -2.73 5.13
C MET A 154 14.56 -2.11 6.50
N VAL A 155 13.79 -2.80 7.34
CA VAL A 155 13.34 -2.30 8.65
C VAL A 155 14.35 -2.70 9.71
N LYS A 156 14.83 -1.72 10.45
CA LYS A 156 15.87 -1.92 11.46
C LYS A 156 15.37 -2.63 12.72
N ASN A 157 14.13 -2.38 13.10
CA ASN A 157 13.52 -2.89 14.32
C ASN A 157 12.34 -3.83 13.98
N ASP A 158 11.26 -3.79 14.73
CA ASP A 158 10.12 -4.67 14.53
C ASP A 158 9.20 -4.20 13.39
N PHE A 159 8.69 -5.17 12.65
CA PHE A 159 7.61 -4.92 11.69
C PHE A 159 6.64 -6.09 11.65
N TYR A 160 5.44 -5.80 11.18
CA TYR A 160 4.39 -6.78 10.92
C TYR A 160 3.68 -6.45 9.61
N ILE A 161 3.02 -7.44 9.03
CA ILE A 161 2.23 -7.32 7.81
C ILE A 161 0.82 -7.81 8.09
N LEU A 162 -0.18 -7.02 7.73
CA LEU A 162 -1.56 -7.46 7.56
C LEU A 162 -1.83 -7.62 6.07
N LEU A 163 -1.97 -8.86 5.61
CA LEU A 163 -2.21 -9.20 4.22
C LEU A 163 -3.64 -9.71 4.04
N LEU A 164 -4.41 -9.06 3.17
CA LEU A 164 -5.71 -9.54 2.73
C LEU A 164 -5.54 -10.29 1.41
N THR A 165 -5.80 -11.58 1.38
CA THR A 165 -5.80 -12.37 0.16
C THR A 165 -7.22 -12.68 -0.30
N ASN A 166 -7.41 -12.85 -1.62
CA ASN A 166 -8.74 -13.03 -2.16
C ASN A 166 -9.37 -14.37 -1.79
N SER A 167 -10.61 -14.32 -1.33
CA SER A 167 -11.51 -15.46 -1.23
C SER A 167 -12.93 -15.02 -1.56
N GLU A 168 -13.61 -15.74 -2.43
CA GLU A 168 -15.01 -15.46 -2.78
C GLU A 168 -16.01 -15.96 -1.72
N LYS A 169 -15.58 -16.88 -0.87
CA LYS A 169 -16.46 -17.61 0.04
C LYS A 169 -16.36 -17.16 1.50
N GLU A 170 -15.27 -16.52 1.88
CA GLU A 170 -14.95 -16.25 3.27
C GLU A 170 -14.66 -14.77 3.50
N LEU A 171 -15.24 -14.22 4.54
CA LEU A 171 -14.99 -12.87 4.99
C LEU A 171 -14.15 -12.94 6.28
N LEU A 172 -12.93 -12.39 6.21
CA LEU A 172 -12.00 -12.24 7.34
C LEU A 172 -11.66 -13.55 8.07
N SER A 173 -11.56 -14.67 7.36
CA SER A 173 -11.03 -15.91 7.91
C SER A 173 -9.50 -15.97 7.81
N ALA A 174 -8.85 -16.61 8.79
CA ALA A 174 -7.39 -16.73 8.80
C ALA A 174 -6.91 -17.72 7.72
N ALA A 175 -5.91 -17.30 6.94
CA ALA A 175 -5.17 -18.20 6.06
C ALA A 175 -3.96 -18.76 6.81
N ASN A 176 -3.81 -20.08 6.80
CA ASN A 176 -2.71 -20.77 7.50
C ASN A 176 -1.43 -20.77 6.65
N TRP A 177 -0.84 -19.59 6.46
CA TRP A 177 0.46 -19.45 5.83
C TRP A 177 1.56 -19.42 6.89
N ASP A 178 2.61 -20.20 6.69
CA ASP A 178 3.75 -20.24 7.61
C ASP A 178 4.68 -19.02 7.37
N LEU A 179 4.19 -17.85 7.81
CA LEU A 179 4.88 -16.57 7.69
C LEU A 179 4.95 -15.91 9.09
N PRO A 180 6.17 -15.76 9.66
CA PRO A 180 6.34 -15.35 11.06
C PRO A 180 5.95 -13.89 11.35
N TYR A 181 5.96 -13.00 10.35
CA TYR A 181 5.66 -11.58 10.52
C TYR A 181 4.32 -11.17 9.90
N THR A 182 3.61 -12.09 9.25
CA THR A 182 2.41 -11.78 8.48
C THR A 182 1.17 -12.41 9.09
N CYS A 183 0.16 -11.58 9.36
CA CYS A 183 -1.21 -11.99 9.54
C CYS A 183 -1.88 -12.03 8.17
N VAL A 184 -2.31 -13.20 7.72
CA VAL A 184 -2.99 -13.36 6.43
C VAL A 184 -4.46 -13.66 6.67
N LEU A 185 -5.33 -12.85 6.08
CA LEU A 185 -6.78 -13.04 6.14
C LEU A 185 -7.36 -13.18 4.74
N HIS A 186 -8.29 -14.11 4.59
CA HIS A 186 -9.14 -14.21 3.41
C HIS A 186 -10.21 -13.12 3.43
N ALA A 187 -10.39 -12.44 2.31
CA ALA A 187 -11.46 -11.47 2.11
C ALA A 187 -11.80 -11.38 0.61
N PRO A 188 -13.05 -11.09 0.22
CA PRO A 188 -13.42 -10.89 -1.19
C PRO A 188 -12.93 -9.52 -1.68
N ILE A 189 -11.61 -9.36 -1.78
CA ILE A 189 -10.93 -8.10 -2.11
C ILE A 189 -11.21 -7.57 -3.52
N PHE A 190 -11.89 -8.33 -4.38
CA PHE A 190 -12.35 -7.88 -5.69
C PHE A 190 -13.79 -7.35 -5.68
N SER A 191 -14.52 -7.53 -4.57
CA SER A 191 -15.86 -6.97 -4.40
C SER A 191 -15.78 -5.51 -3.93
N MET A 192 -16.27 -4.59 -4.75
CA MET A 192 -16.33 -3.16 -4.39
C MET A 192 -17.27 -2.91 -3.21
N ASP A 193 -18.31 -3.70 -3.04
CA ASP A 193 -19.24 -3.58 -1.91
C ASP A 193 -18.53 -3.90 -0.60
N VAL A 194 -17.73 -4.97 -0.57
CA VAL A 194 -16.91 -5.34 0.60
C VAL A 194 -15.83 -4.31 0.87
N LEU A 195 -15.14 -3.81 -0.18
CA LEU A 195 -14.09 -2.80 0.00
C LEU A 195 -14.62 -1.45 0.51
N ARG A 196 -15.91 -1.16 0.29
CA ARG A 196 -16.59 0.04 0.79
C ARG A 196 -17.33 -0.19 2.10
N ASP A 197 -17.41 -1.43 2.57
CA ASP A 197 -18.09 -1.75 3.83
C ASP A 197 -17.21 -1.34 5.03
N ASP A 198 -17.67 -0.33 5.73
CA ASP A 198 -17.01 0.17 6.92
C ASP A 198 -16.83 -0.91 8.01
N LYS A 199 -17.76 -1.86 8.11
CA LYS A 199 -17.68 -2.93 9.13
C LYS A 199 -16.49 -3.86 8.91
N VAL A 200 -16.14 -4.15 7.65
CA VAL A 200 -14.96 -4.95 7.32
C VAL A 200 -13.68 -4.24 7.79
N TRP A 201 -13.58 -2.96 7.50
CA TRP A 201 -12.42 -2.17 7.91
C TRP A 201 -12.39 -1.89 9.41
N GLU A 202 -13.56 -1.75 10.04
CA GLU A 202 -13.67 -1.65 11.49
C GLU A 202 -13.14 -2.93 12.16
N GLU A 203 -13.55 -4.10 11.67
CA GLU A 203 -13.04 -5.37 12.17
C GLU A 203 -11.53 -5.51 11.97
N LEU A 204 -10.97 -5.04 10.87
CA LEU A 204 -9.53 -5.08 10.60
C LEU A 204 -8.72 -4.09 11.44
N LEU A 205 -9.21 -2.86 11.59
CA LEU A 205 -8.39 -1.73 12.05
C LEU A 205 -8.73 -1.26 13.48
N SER A 206 -9.95 -1.53 13.99
CA SER A 206 -10.29 -1.17 15.37
C SER A 206 -9.38 -1.92 16.35
N GLY A 207 -8.89 -1.22 17.36
CA GLY A 207 -7.95 -1.77 18.34
C GLY A 207 -6.47 -1.72 17.92
N LEU A 208 -6.15 -1.36 16.68
CA LEU A 208 -4.78 -0.98 16.34
C LEU A 208 -4.43 0.34 17.04
N VAL A 209 -3.23 0.46 17.58
CA VAL A 209 -2.77 1.62 18.33
C VAL A 209 -1.55 2.23 17.66
N ILE A 210 -1.63 3.52 17.33
CA ILE A 210 -0.49 4.33 16.89
C ILE A 210 0.03 5.13 18.10
N LYS A 211 1.36 5.13 18.31
CA LYS A 211 2.03 5.89 19.39
C LYS A 211 2.00 7.39 19.14
#